data_446cb10b3812ea99b12d5a70e025acc2
#
_entry.id   446cb10b3812ea99b12d5a70e025acc2
#
_cell.length_a   1.000
_cell.length_b   1.000
_cell.length_c   1.000
_cell.angle_alpha   90.00
_cell.angle_beta   90.00
_cell.angle_gamma   90.00
#
_symmetry.space_group_name_H-M   'P 1'
#
loop_
_entity.id
_entity.type
_entity.pdbx_description
1 polymer ?
#
loop_
_entity_poly.entity_id
_entity_poly.type
_entity_poly.pdbx_seq_one_letter_code
_entity_poly.pdbx_strand_id
1 'polypeptide(L)'
;MKLTIHILPISLILLFSCSVEKNNEESDTQTSISISSPESNSIVQDTVLIYCESNNDNIVLKVELWVDGDSTGICDYGPPFILTWDTYSYENGNHTLFIRLYDEEGNIIDSDDVDVMVNNFLTFSSTFGSQDINEVGYSITQRTDSSFIILGGMDNDILLLGTDRYGNAQWHQSFGGSQSDKANHIQQTSDGGYIISGTTRSYGFGGSDIWLIKTGPTGLIEWNSYLGTTNNEHGGQVIEMPDGGFVLIGDRDLLGNGDSDIWLVKTNSVGDSLWTRSFGGPEPEHGYDIILNEDGGFTLLGSTESFGNGGADIWLIKTDANGNEQWNQSYGDASNDIGQSMLRTYDNGYLIKSKIQSFGEGNTAIGLLRVGSNGEQIWTKTFGGSNGDSGYSLRNTNDNEYILACSLFDHGHNAYNAWLIKLNDSGDVTWEKVLGGSEHDQGFSGVQTLDGGYAFVGSTNNFGNGDKNSSDLWIIKTDPVGFIGSLGN
;
A
#
# COMPACT_ATOMS: atom_id res chain seq x y z
N MET A 1 -10.39 9.75 41.91
CA MET A 1 -9.10 9.34 42.46
C MET A 1 -9.23 7.93 42.99
N LYS A 2 -8.98 6.92 42.14
CA LYS A 2 -8.77 5.52 42.52
C LYS A 2 -7.72 4.97 41.60
N LEU A 3 -6.53 4.86 42.16
CA LEU A 3 -5.35 4.24 41.56
C LEU A 3 -5.55 2.72 41.62
N THR A 4 -5.56 2.03 40.49
CA THR A 4 -5.55 0.55 40.48
C THR A 4 -4.17 0.13 39.97
N ILE A 5 -3.35 -0.35 40.88
CA ILE A 5 -2.04 -0.91 40.61
C ILE A 5 -2.26 -2.38 40.29
N HIS A 6 -1.90 -2.81 39.07
CA HIS A 6 -1.79 -4.23 38.72
C HIS A 6 -0.41 -4.74 39.17
N ILE A 7 -0.42 -5.63 40.16
CA ILE A 7 0.74 -6.34 40.66
C ILE A 7 0.90 -7.63 39.84
N LEU A 8 2.02 -7.79 39.17
CA LEU A 8 2.47 -9.04 38.58
C LEU A 8 2.72 -10.09 39.69
N PRO A 9 2.39 -11.37 39.51
CA PRO A 9 2.65 -12.39 40.51
C PRO A 9 4.14 -12.73 40.57
N ILE A 10 4.72 -12.45 41.73
CA ILE A 10 6.05 -12.95 42.12
C ILE A 10 5.90 -14.43 42.43
N SER A 11 6.57 -15.29 41.66
CA SER A 11 6.68 -16.72 41.95
C SER A 11 7.49 -16.93 43.25
N LEU A 12 6.80 -17.48 44.21
CA LEU A 12 7.34 -17.82 45.52
C LEU A 12 8.23 -19.06 45.41
N ILE A 13 9.56 -18.90 45.58
CA ILE A 13 10.49 -20.03 45.71
C ILE A 13 10.37 -20.59 47.11
N LEU A 14 9.79 -21.78 47.23
CA LEU A 14 9.79 -22.57 48.45
C LEU A 14 11.13 -23.35 48.58
N LEU A 15 12.00 -22.88 49.46
CA LEU A 15 13.17 -23.63 49.88
C LEU A 15 12.72 -24.80 50.79
N PHE A 16 12.80 -26.02 50.29
CA PHE A 16 12.76 -27.22 51.14
C PHE A 16 14.19 -27.63 51.44
N SER A 17 14.57 -27.58 52.74
CA SER A 17 15.76 -28.23 53.22
C SER A 17 15.49 -29.73 53.34
N CYS A 18 16.16 -30.56 52.57
CA CYS A 18 16.18 -32.00 52.81
C CYS A 18 17.58 -32.46 53.19
N SER A 19 17.65 -33.23 54.22
CA SER A 19 18.82 -33.80 54.85
C SER A 19 19.53 -34.78 53.93
N VAL A 20 20.86 -34.72 53.97
CA VAL A 20 21.81 -35.51 53.22
C VAL A 20 21.69 -37.00 53.64
N GLU A 21 21.27 -37.85 52.70
CA GLU A 21 21.73 -39.22 52.64
C GLU A 21 22.72 -39.33 51.46
N LYS A 22 23.99 -39.66 51.76
CA LYS A 22 25.00 -39.99 50.78
C LYS A 22 24.64 -41.32 50.14
N ASN A 23 24.00 -41.31 49.01
CA ASN A 23 24.10 -42.40 48.04
C ASN A 23 25.05 -41.93 46.93
N ASN A 24 26.22 -42.55 46.89
CA ASN A 24 27.11 -42.51 45.75
C ASN A 24 26.43 -43.28 44.59
N GLU A 25 25.62 -42.62 43.83
CA GLU A 25 25.38 -42.91 42.44
C GLU A 25 26.11 -41.80 41.69
N GLU A 26 27.27 -42.10 41.09
CA GLU A 26 27.80 -41.34 39.95
C GLU A 26 26.73 -41.41 38.87
N SER A 27 25.78 -40.46 38.87
CA SER A 27 25.00 -40.16 37.68
C SER A 27 25.98 -39.49 36.74
N ASP A 28 26.39 -40.23 35.74
CA ASP A 28 27.10 -39.74 34.56
C ASP A 28 26.12 -38.79 33.86
N THR A 29 25.98 -37.57 34.39
CA THR A 29 25.12 -36.51 33.78
C THR A 29 25.93 -35.98 32.64
N GLN A 30 25.70 -36.56 31.46
CA GLN A 30 26.26 -36.11 30.21
C GLN A 30 26.03 -34.58 30.09
N THR A 31 27.08 -33.81 29.82
CA THR A 31 27.01 -32.38 29.63
C THR A 31 26.07 -32.09 28.47
N SER A 32 25.19 -31.14 28.64
CA SER A 32 24.22 -30.69 27.62
C SER A 32 24.17 -29.16 27.56
N ILE A 33 23.79 -28.65 26.40
CA ILE A 33 23.51 -27.25 26.17
C ILE A 33 22.19 -27.10 25.41
N SER A 34 21.46 -26.02 25.64
CA SER A 34 20.22 -25.70 24.95
C SER A 34 20.11 -24.21 24.69
N ILE A 35 19.34 -23.84 23.68
CA ILE A 35 18.90 -22.47 23.46
C ILE A 35 17.60 -22.24 24.25
N SER A 36 17.61 -21.29 25.19
CA SER A 36 16.43 -20.91 25.96
C SER A 36 15.67 -19.74 25.35
N SER A 37 16.32 -18.97 24.48
CA SER A 37 15.69 -17.91 23.66
C SER A 37 16.56 -17.65 22.43
N PRO A 38 15.98 -17.44 21.24
CA PRO A 38 14.56 -17.44 20.90
C PRO A 38 13.88 -18.80 21.01
N GLU A 39 12.56 -18.85 21.19
CA GLU A 39 11.78 -20.08 21.13
C GLU A 39 11.65 -20.58 19.68
N SER A 40 11.51 -21.90 19.51
CA SER A 40 11.31 -22.48 18.17
C SER A 40 10.04 -21.95 17.50
N ASN A 41 10.11 -21.66 16.20
CA ASN A 41 9.11 -21.02 15.35
C ASN A 41 8.81 -19.55 15.70
N SER A 42 9.68 -18.87 16.45
CA SER A 42 9.56 -17.43 16.66
C SER A 42 10.00 -16.64 15.42
N ILE A 43 9.42 -15.45 15.24
CA ILE A 43 9.87 -14.48 14.25
C ILE A 43 10.94 -13.60 14.89
N VAL A 44 12.08 -13.46 14.23
CA VAL A 44 13.23 -12.69 14.71
C VAL A 44 13.65 -11.66 13.66
N GLN A 45 14.14 -10.51 14.13
CA GLN A 45 14.61 -9.42 13.27
C GLN A 45 15.73 -8.61 13.93
N ASP A 46 16.46 -7.84 13.16
CA ASP A 46 17.54 -6.94 13.61
C ASP A 46 18.64 -7.72 14.34
N THR A 47 18.97 -7.30 15.54
CA THR A 47 19.96 -7.94 16.41
C THR A 47 19.26 -8.79 17.48
N VAL A 48 19.47 -10.07 17.42
CA VAL A 48 18.84 -11.07 18.31
C VAL A 48 19.83 -11.53 19.37
N LEU A 49 19.39 -11.54 20.62
CA LEU A 49 20.16 -12.16 21.71
C LEU A 49 19.77 -13.63 21.84
N ILE A 50 20.76 -14.51 21.68
CA ILE A 50 20.60 -15.96 21.83
C ILE A 50 21.06 -16.32 23.24
N TYR A 51 20.12 -16.72 24.08
CA TYR A 51 20.40 -17.16 25.45
C TYR A 51 20.59 -18.66 25.47
N CYS A 52 21.70 -19.11 26.06
CA CYS A 52 22.05 -20.51 26.14
C CYS A 52 22.18 -20.97 27.60
N GLU A 53 21.71 -22.16 27.88
CA GLU A 53 21.78 -22.78 29.19
C GLU A 53 22.54 -24.11 29.11
N SER A 54 23.57 -24.27 29.95
CA SER A 54 24.31 -25.52 30.13
C SER A 54 24.00 -26.13 31.49
N ASN A 55 23.97 -27.45 31.57
CA ASN A 55 23.82 -28.15 32.87
C ASN A 55 25.14 -28.23 33.67
N ASN A 56 26.27 -27.81 33.09
CA ASN A 56 27.57 -27.82 33.76
C ASN A 56 28.52 -26.72 33.22
N ASP A 57 28.30 -25.47 33.63
CA ASP A 57 29.05 -24.31 33.17
C ASP A 57 30.54 -24.34 33.47
N ASN A 58 30.97 -25.15 34.50
CA ASN A 58 32.34 -25.14 34.96
C ASN A 58 33.35 -25.81 33.99
N ILE A 59 32.87 -26.62 33.06
CA ILE A 59 33.71 -27.29 32.07
C ILE A 59 33.62 -26.65 30.68
N VAL A 60 32.75 -25.66 30.49
CA VAL A 60 32.55 -25.02 29.21
C VAL A 60 33.68 -24.05 28.91
N LEU A 61 34.44 -24.32 27.86
CA LEU A 61 35.48 -23.42 27.35
C LEU A 61 34.92 -22.31 26.51
N LYS A 62 34.00 -22.65 25.62
CA LYS A 62 33.25 -21.69 24.77
C LYS A 62 31.94 -22.28 24.25
N VAL A 63 31.02 -21.43 23.92
CA VAL A 63 29.85 -21.75 23.10
C VAL A 63 29.91 -20.97 21.78
N GLU A 64 29.43 -21.54 20.71
CA GLU A 64 29.45 -20.95 19.36
C GLU A 64 28.08 -21.12 18.67
N LEU A 65 27.58 -20.04 18.09
CA LEU A 65 26.33 -20.08 17.30
C LEU A 65 26.61 -20.65 15.91
N TRP A 66 25.76 -21.59 15.50
CA TRP A 66 25.67 -22.12 14.15
C TRP A 66 24.31 -21.84 13.55
N VAL A 67 24.27 -21.46 12.27
CA VAL A 67 23.03 -21.14 11.53
C VAL A 67 23.06 -21.94 10.22
N ASP A 68 22.00 -22.69 9.96
CA ASP A 68 21.83 -23.54 8.76
C ASP A 68 22.97 -24.53 8.52
N GLY A 69 23.61 -24.96 9.59
CA GLY A 69 24.72 -25.90 9.54
C GLY A 69 26.10 -25.25 9.35
N ASP A 70 26.17 -23.93 9.23
CA ASP A 70 27.42 -23.18 9.09
C ASP A 70 27.79 -22.44 10.37
N SER A 71 29.11 -22.39 10.67
CA SER A 71 29.65 -21.62 11.81
C SER A 71 29.51 -20.12 11.52
N THR A 72 28.95 -19.40 12.47
CA THR A 72 28.87 -17.94 12.40
C THR A 72 30.14 -17.24 12.89
N GLY A 73 30.99 -17.96 13.64
CA GLY A 73 32.12 -17.38 14.36
C GLY A 73 31.73 -16.55 15.60
N ILE A 74 30.44 -16.46 15.93
CA ILE A 74 29.92 -15.76 17.11
C ILE A 74 30.10 -16.69 18.32
N CYS A 75 30.92 -16.29 19.28
CA CYS A 75 31.30 -17.11 20.44
C CYS A 75 31.11 -16.34 21.75
N ASP A 76 30.84 -17.10 22.84
CA ASP A 76 30.91 -16.62 24.22
C ASP A 76 31.74 -17.61 25.05
N TYR A 77 32.52 -17.08 26.00
CA TYR A 77 33.53 -17.82 26.77
C TYR A 77 33.21 -17.90 28.26
N GLY A 78 32.04 -17.49 28.68
CA GLY A 78 31.66 -17.53 30.10
C GLY A 78 30.21 -17.28 30.38
N PRO A 79 29.66 -17.97 31.43
CA PRO A 79 28.26 -17.80 31.80
C PRO A 79 27.95 -16.40 32.37
N PRO A 80 26.74 -15.85 32.15
CA PRO A 80 25.68 -16.43 31.34
C PRO A 80 26.01 -16.35 29.84
N PHE A 81 25.84 -17.45 29.11
CA PHE A 81 26.15 -17.50 27.69
C PHE A 81 25.08 -16.76 26.88
N ILE A 82 25.48 -15.60 26.29
CA ILE A 82 24.61 -14.75 25.49
C ILE A 82 25.35 -14.40 24.20
N LEU A 83 24.83 -14.89 23.07
CA LEU A 83 25.36 -14.62 21.74
C LEU A 83 24.53 -13.55 21.06
N THR A 84 25.18 -12.65 20.34
CA THR A 84 24.50 -11.57 19.62
C THR A 84 24.52 -11.88 18.13
N TRP A 85 23.37 -12.19 17.57
CA TRP A 85 23.18 -12.55 16.17
C TRP A 85 22.61 -11.38 15.37
N ASP A 86 23.33 -10.93 14.32
CA ASP A 86 22.85 -9.93 13.37
C ASP A 86 22.14 -10.64 12.22
N THR A 87 20.82 -10.57 12.22
CA THR A 87 19.98 -11.22 11.22
C THR A 87 20.00 -10.53 9.86
N TYR A 88 20.47 -9.26 9.75
CA TYR A 88 20.59 -8.57 8.46
C TYR A 88 21.58 -9.21 7.48
N SER A 89 22.47 -10.05 7.99
CA SER A 89 23.42 -10.83 7.18
C SER A 89 22.81 -12.09 6.57
N TYR A 90 21.52 -12.37 6.85
CA TYR A 90 20.79 -13.55 6.41
C TYR A 90 19.57 -13.15 5.58
N GLU A 91 19.17 -14.03 4.66
CA GLU A 91 17.96 -13.82 3.88
C GLU A 91 16.71 -13.93 4.79
N ASN A 92 15.64 -13.25 4.45
CA ASN A 92 14.37 -13.44 5.14
C ASN A 92 13.82 -14.84 4.85
N GLY A 93 13.38 -15.53 5.88
CA GLY A 93 12.88 -16.90 5.77
C GLY A 93 13.20 -17.76 6.97
N ASN A 94 12.99 -19.07 6.84
CA ASN A 94 13.27 -20.02 7.91
C ASN A 94 14.76 -20.30 8.00
N HIS A 95 15.28 -20.24 9.21
CA HIS A 95 16.66 -20.59 9.57
C HIS A 95 16.66 -21.53 10.76
N THR A 96 17.62 -22.44 10.79
CA THR A 96 17.81 -23.39 11.88
C THR A 96 19.04 -22.98 12.68
N LEU A 97 18.87 -22.74 13.98
CA LEU A 97 19.91 -22.38 14.92
C LEU A 97 20.28 -23.57 15.77
N PHE A 98 21.56 -23.74 16.05
CA PHE A 98 22.01 -24.56 17.16
C PHE A 98 23.28 -23.97 17.79
N ILE A 99 23.57 -24.41 19.05
CA ILE A 99 24.73 -23.99 19.77
C ILE A 99 25.72 -25.18 19.84
N ARG A 100 26.96 -24.93 19.50
CA ARG A 100 28.07 -25.86 19.69
C ARG A 100 28.88 -25.47 20.92
N LEU A 101 28.89 -26.34 21.91
CA LEU A 101 29.70 -26.22 23.13
C LEU A 101 31.05 -26.96 22.94
N TYR A 102 32.11 -26.33 23.39
CA TYR A 102 33.44 -26.91 23.48
C TYR A 102 33.87 -26.95 24.94
N ASP A 103 34.29 -28.10 25.43
CA ASP A 103 34.80 -28.25 26.79
C ASP A 103 36.34 -28.18 26.87
N GLU A 104 36.89 -28.15 28.10
CA GLU A 104 38.34 -28.10 28.34
C GLU A 104 39.09 -29.38 27.89
N GLU A 105 38.38 -30.50 27.74
CA GLU A 105 38.91 -31.78 27.28
C GLU A 105 38.94 -31.91 25.75
N GLY A 106 38.30 -30.96 25.05
CA GLY A 106 38.18 -30.90 23.59
C GLY A 106 36.98 -31.67 23.04
N ASN A 107 36.02 -32.05 23.88
CA ASN A 107 34.76 -32.60 23.42
C ASN A 107 33.87 -31.51 22.83
N ILE A 108 33.01 -31.92 21.89
CA ILE A 108 32.03 -31.07 21.20
C ILE A 108 30.65 -31.61 21.49
N ILE A 109 29.75 -30.72 21.89
CA ILE A 109 28.35 -31.04 22.20
C ILE A 109 27.49 -30.01 21.51
N ASP A 110 26.57 -30.49 20.68
CA ASP A 110 25.60 -29.62 19.99
C ASP A 110 24.28 -29.62 20.77
N SER A 111 23.57 -28.45 20.77
CA SER A 111 22.22 -28.34 21.27
C SER A 111 21.22 -28.99 20.31
N ASP A 112 19.98 -29.14 20.74
CA ASP A 112 18.87 -29.36 19.81
C ASP A 112 18.71 -28.15 18.87
N ASP A 113 18.15 -28.40 17.68
CA ASP A 113 17.84 -27.38 16.68
C ASP A 113 16.69 -26.50 17.12
N VAL A 114 16.81 -25.20 16.86
CA VAL A 114 15.75 -24.21 17.05
C VAL A 114 15.47 -23.52 15.72
N ASP A 115 14.31 -23.79 15.15
CA ASP A 115 13.87 -23.14 13.92
C ASP A 115 13.32 -21.75 14.23
N VAL A 116 13.76 -20.75 13.48
CA VAL A 116 13.27 -19.37 13.57
C VAL A 116 12.97 -18.83 12.18
N MET A 117 12.09 -17.83 12.09
CA MET A 117 11.83 -17.08 10.87
C MET A 117 12.50 -15.71 10.97
N VAL A 118 13.53 -15.47 10.16
CA VAL A 118 14.12 -14.13 9.99
C VAL A 118 13.17 -13.27 9.16
N ASN A 119 12.78 -12.12 9.70
CA ASN A 119 11.92 -11.16 9.01
C ASN A 119 12.44 -9.73 9.23
N ASN A 120 13.41 -9.32 8.42
CA ASN A 120 14.01 -7.98 8.44
C ASN A 120 13.28 -6.97 7.54
N PHE A 121 12.03 -7.24 7.17
CA PHE A 121 11.26 -6.28 6.38
C PHE A 121 10.99 -5.04 7.21
N LEU A 122 11.24 -3.89 6.60
CA LEU A 122 10.83 -2.62 7.19
C LEU A 122 9.31 -2.54 7.21
N THR A 123 8.73 -2.44 8.41
CA THR A 123 7.29 -2.24 8.59
C THR A 123 7.04 -1.04 9.50
N PHE A 124 6.03 -0.24 9.20
CA PHE A 124 5.64 0.91 10.02
C PHE A 124 4.19 1.31 9.79
N SER A 125 3.67 2.08 10.74
CA SER A 125 2.43 2.86 10.63
C SER A 125 2.74 4.28 11.07
N SER A 126 2.50 5.26 10.20
CA SER A 126 2.79 6.68 10.45
C SER A 126 1.61 7.54 10.02
N THR A 127 1.39 8.63 10.74
CA THR A 127 0.36 9.62 10.43
C THR A 127 1.00 10.98 10.15
N PHE A 128 0.34 11.74 9.29
CA PHE A 128 0.63 13.15 9.05
C PHE A 128 -0.69 13.92 9.16
N GLY A 129 -0.72 14.89 10.04
CA GLY A 129 -1.91 15.69 10.25
C GLY A 129 -1.75 16.72 11.35
N SER A 130 -2.72 17.62 11.42
CA SER A 130 -2.81 18.72 12.37
C SER A 130 -4.20 18.75 13.00
N GLN A 131 -4.30 19.25 14.21
CA GLN A 131 -5.58 19.42 14.87
C GLN A 131 -6.51 20.33 14.04
N ASP A 132 -7.78 19.95 13.91
CA ASP A 132 -8.85 20.69 13.21
C ASP A 132 -8.66 20.83 11.68
N ILE A 133 -7.69 20.09 11.07
CA ILE A 133 -7.49 20.01 9.62
C ILE A 133 -7.73 18.56 9.17
N ASN A 134 -8.33 18.39 8.01
CA ASN A 134 -8.49 17.06 7.41
C ASN A 134 -7.38 16.82 6.40
N GLU A 135 -6.54 15.84 6.68
CA GLU A 135 -5.53 15.36 5.74
C GLU A 135 -5.87 13.95 5.27
N VAL A 136 -5.79 13.75 3.97
CA VAL A 136 -6.10 12.48 3.33
C VAL A 136 -5.05 12.16 2.27
N GLY A 137 -4.54 10.94 2.25
CA GLY A 137 -3.66 10.47 1.16
C GLY A 137 -4.45 9.73 0.10
N TYR A 138 -4.41 10.18 -1.16
CA TYR A 138 -5.13 9.56 -2.27
C TYR A 138 -4.27 8.68 -3.15
N SER A 139 -2.98 8.97 -3.28
CA SER A 139 -2.05 8.20 -4.10
C SER A 139 -0.67 8.14 -3.44
N ILE A 140 -0.02 6.98 -3.54
CA ILE A 140 1.34 6.75 -3.02
C ILE A 140 2.22 6.17 -4.11
N THR A 141 3.47 6.59 -4.14
CA THR A 141 4.53 5.99 -4.95
C THR A 141 5.82 5.89 -4.14
N GLN A 142 6.61 4.83 -4.37
CA GLN A 142 7.91 4.67 -3.75
C GLN A 142 9.00 5.13 -4.73
N ARG A 143 9.96 5.89 -4.22
CA ARG A 143 11.17 6.29 -4.95
C ARG A 143 12.24 5.21 -4.88
N THR A 144 13.25 5.32 -5.75
CA THR A 144 14.40 4.39 -5.79
C THR A 144 15.26 4.41 -4.52
N ASP A 145 15.18 5.47 -3.71
CA ASP A 145 15.83 5.58 -2.39
C ASP A 145 14.97 5.00 -1.24
N SER A 146 13.90 4.29 -1.58
CA SER A 146 12.90 3.70 -0.69
C SER A 146 12.03 4.71 0.08
N SER A 147 12.18 6.01 -0.16
CA SER A 147 11.28 7.05 0.36
C SER A 147 9.94 7.05 -0.38
N PHE A 148 8.94 7.75 0.16
CA PHE A 148 7.60 7.79 -0.44
C PHE A 148 7.19 9.20 -0.80
N ILE A 149 6.41 9.29 -1.88
CA ILE A 149 5.69 10.50 -2.28
C ILE A 149 4.22 10.20 -2.22
N ILE A 150 3.47 11.09 -1.59
CA ILE A 150 2.03 10.95 -1.37
C ILE A 150 1.36 12.18 -1.93
N LEU A 151 0.40 11.96 -2.80
CA LEU A 151 -0.56 12.97 -3.25
C LEU A 151 -1.82 12.83 -2.41
N GLY A 152 -2.35 13.95 -1.94
CA GLY A 152 -3.52 13.94 -1.09
C GLY A 152 -4.29 15.24 -1.09
N GLY A 153 -5.12 15.40 -0.08
CA GLY A 153 -5.83 16.63 0.25
C GLY A 153 -5.50 17.10 1.65
N MET A 154 -5.49 18.41 1.82
CA MET A 154 -5.39 19.10 3.11
C MET A 154 -6.50 20.15 3.14
N ASP A 155 -7.61 19.85 3.84
CA ASP A 155 -8.88 20.56 3.75
C ASP A 155 -9.39 20.70 2.29
N ASN A 156 -9.29 21.92 1.73
CA ASN A 156 -9.74 22.21 0.38
C ASN A 156 -8.63 22.27 -0.66
N ASP A 157 -7.37 22.06 -0.26
CA ASP A 157 -6.20 22.18 -1.12
C ASP A 157 -5.55 20.84 -1.43
N ILE A 158 -4.80 20.79 -2.52
CA ILE A 158 -3.98 19.64 -2.90
C ILE A 158 -2.77 19.56 -1.97
N LEU A 159 -2.51 18.40 -1.38
CA LEU A 159 -1.32 18.09 -0.60
C LEU A 159 -0.34 17.24 -1.40
N LEU A 160 0.92 17.61 -1.43
CA LEU A 160 2.04 16.78 -1.87
C LEU A 160 3.02 16.61 -0.72
N LEU A 161 3.21 15.36 -0.27
CA LEU A 161 4.04 15.02 0.89
C LEU A 161 5.18 14.11 0.47
N GLY A 162 6.41 14.45 0.85
CA GLY A 162 7.57 13.58 0.74
C GLY A 162 8.00 13.07 2.11
N THR A 163 8.21 11.74 2.22
CA THR A 163 8.66 11.09 3.45
C THR A 163 10.06 10.50 3.28
N ASP A 164 10.69 10.08 4.37
CA ASP A 164 11.80 9.15 4.33
C ASP A 164 11.32 7.69 4.15
N ARG A 165 12.26 6.74 4.15
CA ARG A 165 11.96 5.30 4.03
C ARG A 165 11.14 4.73 5.20
N TYR A 166 11.12 5.42 6.35
CA TYR A 166 10.41 5.03 7.57
C TYR A 166 9.01 5.66 7.67
N GLY A 167 8.58 6.40 6.64
CA GLY A 167 7.29 7.08 6.63
C GLY A 167 7.27 8.41 7.39
N ASN A 168 8.43 8.93 7.86
CA ASN A 168 8.49 10.23 8.52
C ASN A 168 8.47 11.35 7.49
N ALA A 169 7.58 12.32 7.67
CA ALA A 169 7.48 13.49 6.81
C ALA A 169 8.80 14.28 6.77
N GLN A 170 9.29 14.54 5.55
CA GLN A 170 10.50 15.33 5.31
C GLN A 170 10.17 16.73 4.79
N TRP A 171 9.18 16.81 3.93
CA TRP A 171 8.66 18.04 3.37
C TRP A 171 7.23 17.85 2.90
N HIS A 172 6.47 18.93 2.83
CA HIS A 172 5.18 18.97 2.15
C HIS A 172 5.01 20.28 1.39
N GLN A 173 4.11 20.25 0.40
CA GLN A 173 3.65 21.41 -0.35
C GLN A 173 2.12 21.36 -0.42
N SER A 174 1.49 22.53 -0.32
CA SER A 174 0.06 22.68 -0.52
C SER A 174 -0.19 23.55 -1.74
N PHE A 175 -1.12 23.10 -2.59
CA PHE A 175 -1.51 23.81 -3.81
C PHE A 175 -3.00 24.06 -3.78
N GLY A 176 -3.39 25.32 -3.79
CA GLY A 176 -4.80 25.73 -3.80
C GLY A 176 -4.97 27.21 -3.65
N GLY A 177 -6.21 27.62 -3.46
CA GLY A 177 -6.59 29.00 -3.34
C GLY A 177 -7.78 29.20 -2.40
N SER A 178 -8.72 30.06 -2.76
CA SER A 178 -9.83 30.41 -1.86
C SER A 178 -11.01 29.45 -1.93
N GLN A 179 -11.01 28.51 -2.89
CA GLN A 179 -12.07 27.53 -3.10
C GLN A 179 -11.50 26.12 -3.08
N SER A 180 -12.34 25.12 -3.40
CA SER A 180 -11.91 23.71 -3.35
C SER A 180 -11.05 23.35 -4.55
N ASP A 181 -9.88 22.80 -4.26
CA ASP A 181 -8.88 22.30 -5.21
C ASP A 181 -8.60 20.84 -4.87
N LYS A 182 -8.75 19.92 -5.82
CA LYS A 182 -8.67 18.48 -5.57
C LYS A 182 -7.59 17.83 -6.40
N ALA A 183 -6.82 16.95 -5.78
CA ALA A 183 -5.88 16.08 -6.45
C ALA A 183 -6.62 14.88 -7.08
N ASN A 184 -6.22 14.50 -8.29
CA ASN A 184 -6.74 13.34 -8.99
C ASN A 184 -5.66 12.28 -9.21
N HIS A 185 -4.51 12.66 -9.77
CA HIS A 185 -3.44 11.72 -10.08
C HIS A 185 -2.06 12.36 -9.99
N ILE A 186 -1.04 11.53 -9.68
CA ILE A 186 0.38 11.89 -9.70
C ILE A 186 1.19 10.84 -10.44
N GLN A 187 2.14 11.28 -11.24
CA GLN A 187 3.19 10.43 -11.82
C GLN A 187 4.56 11.07 -11.61
N GLN A 188 5.55 10.27 -11.24
CA GLN A 188 6.95 10.71 -11.28
C GLN A 188 7.38 10.88 -12.74
N THR A 189 8.01 12.00 -13.05
CA THR A 189 8.51 12.32 -14.41
C THR A 189 9.95 11.86 -14.58
N SER A 190 10.36 11.72 -15.84
CA SER A 190 11.70 11.21 -16.23
C SER A 190 12.86 12.07 -15.70
N ASP A 191 12.61 13.34 -15.38
CA ASP A 191 13.57 14.27 -14.76
C ASP A 191 13.65 14.16 -13.22
N GLY A 192 12.88 13.22 -12.64
CA GLY A 192 12.81 12.99 -11.19
C GLY A 192 11.83 13.90 -10.43
N GLY A 193 11.17 14.82 -11.09
CA GLY A 193 10.06 15.61 -10.56
C GLY A 193 8.72 14.87 -10.63
N TYR A 194 7.61 15.62 -10.58
CA TYR A 194 6.25 15.04 -10.58
C TYR A 194 5.33 15.85 -11.47
N ILE A 195 4.45 15.15 -12.21
CA ILE A 195 3.28 15.73 -12.87
C ILE A 195 2.03 15.34 -12.09
N ILE A 196 1.21 16.32 -11.76
CA ILE A 196 -0.04 16.16 -11.02
C ILE A 196 -1.17 16.67 -11.90
N SER A 197 -2.23 15.89 -12.01
CA SER A 197 -3.53 16.39 -12.49
C SER A 197 -4.47 16.54 -11.31
N GLY A 198 -5.21 17.62 -11.34
CA GLY A 198 -6.22 17.96 -10.34
C GLY A 198 -7.40 18.69 -10.96
N THR A 199 -8.33 19.07 -10.12
CA THR A 199 -9.47 19.93 -10.46
C THR A 199 -9.45 21.13 -9.55
N THR A 200 -9.42 22.33 -10.11
CA THR A 200 -9.42 23.60 -9.35
C THR A 200 -10.72 24.36 -9.54
N ARG A 201 -11.18 24.98 -8.45
CA ARG A 201 -12.22 26.02 -8.49
C ARG A 201 -11.67 27.40 -8.12
N SER A 202 -10.42 27.44 -7.69
CA SER A 202 -9.76 28.67 -7.29
C SER A 202 -9.17 29.45 -8.47
N TYR A 203 -8.85 28.74 -9.54
CA TYR A 203 -8.14 29.29 -10.71
C TYR A 203 -8.79 28.79 -12.00
N GLY A 204 -8.41 29.40 -13.15
CA GLY A 204 -8.86 28.96 -14.48
C GLY A 204 -9.87 29.92 -15.10
N PHE A 205 -10.85 29.38 -15.82
CA PHE A 205 -11.69 30.14 -16.74
C PHE A 205 -13.16 30.29 -16.30
N GLY A 206 -13.57 29.59 -15.22
CA GLY A 206 -14.97 29.63 -14.79
C GLY A 206 -15.29 28.60 -13.74
N GLY A 207 -16.18 27.68 -13.90
CA GLY A 207 -16.63 26.70 -12.92
C GLY A 207 -15.52 25.91 -12.22
N SER A 208 -15.34 24.67 -12.55
CA SER A 208 -14.15 23.89 -12.21
C SER A 208 -13.30 23.66 -13.47
N ASP A 209 -12.00 23.79 -13.35
CA ASP A 209 -11.04 23.57 -14.44
C ASP A 209 -10.05 22.46 -14.10
N ILE A 210 -9.53 21.75 -15.11
CA ILE A 210 -8.41 20.83 -14.92
C ILE A 210 -7.16 21.65 -14.57
N TRP A 211 -6.49 21.25 -13.49
CA TRP A 211 -5.23 21.84 -13.06
C TRP A 211 -4.08 20.86 -13.27
N LEU A 212 -3.17 21.23 -14.16
CA LEU A 212 -1.95 20.47 -14.42
C LEU A 212 -0.78 21.16 -13.72
N ILE A 213 -0.07 20.46 -12.82
CA ILE A 213 1.02 21.00 -12.01
C ILE A 213 2.26 20.16 -12.25
N LYS A 214 3.35 20.76 -12.73
CA LYS A 214 4.67 20.14 -12.79
C LYS A 214 5.51 20.66 -11.66
N THR A 215 6.14 19.73 -10.92
CA THR A 215 7.03 20.05 -9.83
C THR A 215 8.40 19.44 -10.04
N GLY A 216 9.41 19.98 -9.39
CA GLY A 216 10.70 19.34 -9.22
C GLY A 216 10.66 18.22 -8.15
N PRO A 217 11.81 17.55 -7.89
CA PRO A 217 11.90 16.41 -6.98
C PRO A 217 11.54 16.70 -5.51
N THR A 218 11.54 17.97 -5.11
CA THR A 218 11.18 18.44 -3.75
C THR A 218 9.76 19.02 -3.67
N GLY A 219 8.95 18.81 -4.71
CA GLY A 219 7.59 19.29 -4.75
C GLY A 219 7.42 20.77 -5.11
N LEU A 220 8.49 21.54 -5.33
CA LEU A 220 8.39 22.93 -5.74
C LEU A 220 7.87 23.04 -7.17
N ILE A 221 6.86 23.90 -7.40
CA ILE A 221 6.27 24.12 -8.72
C ILE A 221 7.34 24.64 -9.70
N GLU A 222 7.47 24.00 -10.84
CA GLU A 222 8.24 24.48 -11.99
C GLU A 222 7.33 25.26 -12.93
N TRP A 223 6.17 24.71 -13.22
CA TRP A 223 5.10 25.35 -13.97
C TRP A 223 3.74 24.75 -13.60
N ASN A 224 2.67 25.44 -13.93
CA ASN A 224 1.30 24.91 -13.89
C ASN A 224 0.50 25.46 -15.06
N SER A 225 -0.57 24.75 -15.45
CA SER A 225 -1.47 25.10 -16.53
C SER A 225 -2.90 24.76 -16.17
N TYR A 226 -3.84 25.57 -16.64
CA TYR A 226 -5.27 25.37 -16.47
C TYR A 226 -5.87 25.01 -17.81
N LEU A 227 -6.66 23.95 -17.86
CA LEU A 227 -7.31 23.45 -19.05
C LEU A 227 -8.79 23.39 -18.80
N GLY A 228 -9.55 24.17 -19.59
CA GLY A 228 -10.98 24.23 -19.40
C GLY A 228 -11.64 25.36 -20.15
N THR A 229 -12.88 25.64 -19.76
CA THR A 229 -13.78 26.66 -20.34
C THR A 229 -14.45 27.47 -19.22
N THR A 230 -15.57 28.14 -19.52
CA THR A 230 -16.38 28.78 -18.47
C THR A 230 -17.28 27.82 -17.70
N ASN A 231 -17.35 26.56 -18.11
CA ASN A 231 -18.17 25.51 -17.51
C ASN A 231 -17.38 24.66 -16.51
N ASN A 232 -17.69 23.37 -16.39
CA ASN A 232 -17.01 22.48 -15.47
C ASN A 232 -16.19 21.43 -16.25
N GLU A 233 -14.94 21.35 -15.91
CA GLU A 233 -14.03 20.30 -16.33
C GLU A 233 -13.41 19.63 -15.10
N HIS A 234 -13.23 18.30 -15.17
CA HIS A 234 -12.59 17.53 -14.10
C HIS A 234 -11.42 16.74 -14.65
N GLY A 235 -10.29 16.78 -13.95
CA GLY A 235 -9.11 15.99 -14.29
C GLY A 235 -9.27 14.53 -13.84
N GLY A 236 -8.71 13.62 -14.64
CA GLY A 236 -8.47 12.22 -14.29
C GLY A 236 -6.96 11.95 -14.22
N GLN A 237 -6.52 10.83 -14.79
CA GLN A 237 -5.12 10.46 -14.84
C GLN A 237 -4.32 11.30 -15.86
N VAL A 238 -3.05 11.54 -15.54
CA VAL A 238 -2.06 12.14 -16.44
C VAL A 238 -0.86 11.20 -16.60
N ILE A 239 -0.31 11.11 -17.80
CA ILE A 239 0.90 10.34 -18.12
C ILE A 239 1.91 11.19 -18.87
N GLU A 240 3.22 11.01 -18.56
CA GLU A 240 4.31 11.58 -19.34
C GLU A 240 4.53 10.78 -20.63
N MET A 241 4.72 11.48 -21.73
CA MET A 241 4.96 10.88 -23.03
C MET A 241 6.47 10.82 -23.33
N PRO A 242 6.93 9.89 -24.20
CA PRO A 242 8.34 9.81 -24.58
C PRO A 242 8.92 11.07 -25.24
N ASP A 243 8.05 11.95 -25.75
CA ASP A 243 8.43 13.26 -26.33
C ASP A 243 8.58 14.37 -25.27
N GLY A 244 8.40 14.04 -23.99
CA GLY A 244 8.46 14.96 -22.87
C GLY A 244 7.18 15.79 -22.66
N GLY A 245 6.17 15.63 -23.50
CA GLY A 245 4.83 16.20 -23.29
C GLY A 245 3.99 15.30 -22.39
N PHE A 246 2.72 15.66 -22.21
CA PHE A 246 1.81 14.91 -21.35
C PHE A 246 0.51 14.59 -22.08
N VAL A 247 -0.09 13.48 -21.70
CA VAL A 247 -1.48 13.16 -22.07
C VAL A 247 -2.28 12.95 -20.81
N LEU A 248 -3.45 13.54 -20.76
CA LEU A 248 -4.38 13.39 -19.66
C LEU A 248 -5.77 13.07 -20.14
N ILE A 249 -6.50 12.35 -19.32
CA ILE A 249 -7.92 12.10 -19.45
C ILE A 249 -8.68 12.91 -18.38
N GLY A 250 -9.90 13.26 -18.69
CA GLY A 250 -10.85 13.87 -17.78
C GLY A 250 -12.21 13.93 -18.42
N ASP A 251 -13.03 14.84 -17.97
CA ASP A 251 -14.31 15.15 -18.59
C ASP A 251 -14.51 16.65 -18.71
N ARG A 252 -15.39 17.07 -19.63
CA ARG A 252 -15.75 18.47 -19.81
C ARG A 252 -17.22 18.65 -20.15
N ASP A 253 -17.85 19.60 -19.51
CA ASP A 253 -19.22 20.07 -19.84
C ASP A 253 -19.16 21.18 -20.88
N LEU A 254 -19.34 20.84 -22.17
CA LEU A 254 -19.27 21.79 -23.25
C LEU A 254 -20.42 22.80 -23.28
N LEU A 255 -21.59 22.41 -22.81
CA LEU A 255 -22.83 23.19 -22.94
C LEU A 255 -23.23 23.87 -21.63
N GLY A 256 -22.59 23.51 -20.48
CA GLY A 256 -22.92 24.04 -19.16
C GLY A 256 -24.27 23.54 -18.62
N ASN A 257 -24.75 22.40 -19.12
CA ASN A 257 -25.99 21.77 -18.70
C ASN A 257 -25.76 20.51 -17.82
N GLY A 258 -24.49 20.17 -17.54
CA GLY A 258 -24.10 18.99 -16.78
C GLY A 258 -23.92 17.75 -17.65
N ASP A 259 -24.05 17.87 -18.96
CA ASP A 259 -23.83 16.82 -19.94
C ASP A 259 -22.34 16.83 -20.36
N SER A 260 -21.52 16.07 -19.65
CA SER A 260 -20.06 16.04 -19.83
C SER A 260 -19.65 14.91 -20.74
N ASP A 261 -18.66 15.15 -21.62
CA ASP A 261 -17.96 14.14 -22.41
C ASP A 261 -16.60 13.80 -21.84
N ILE A 262 -16.12 12.58 -22.04
CA ILE A 262 -14.70 12.24 -21.80
C ILE A 262 -13.83 13.17 -22.65
N TRP A 263 -12.83 13.76 -22.00
CA TRP A 263 -11.90 14.69 -22.63
C TRP A 263 -10.46 14.17 -22.56
N LEU A 264 -9.90 13.88 -23.74
CA LEU A 264 -8.49 13.48 -23.90
C LEU A 264 -7.70 14.70 -24.39
N VAL A 265 -6.66 15.08 -23.67
CA VAL A 265 -5.82 16.24 -23.98
C VAL A 265 -4.37 15.81 -24.08
N LYS A 266 -3.71 16.17 -25.18
CA LYS A 266 -2.24 16.10 -25.29
C LYS A 266 -1.65 17.49 -25.16
N THR A 267 -0.60 17.62 -24.33
CA THR A 267 0.17 18.87 -24.14
C THR A 267 1.61 18.73 -24.61
N ASN A 268 2.30 19.86 -24.74
CA ASN A 268 3.74 19.91 -24.82
C ASN A 268 4.37 19.75 -23.40
N SER A 269 5.71 19.85 -23.30
CA SER A 269 6.46 19.70 -22.04
C SER A 269 6.28 20.82 -21.03
N VAL A 270 5.62 21.91 -21.39
CA VAL A 270 5.29 23.04 -20.51
C VAL A 270 3.78 23.19 -20.26
N GLY A 271 3.00 22.16 -20.61
CA GLY A 271 1.59 22.10 -20.31
C GLY A 271 0.63 22.82 -21.29
N ASP A 272 1.14 23.37 -22.42
CA ASP A 272 0.28 23.95 -23.45
C ASP A 272 -0.41 22.85 -24.25
N SER A 273 -1.71 22.97 -24.47
CA SER A 273 -2.49 22.00 -25.25
C SER A 273 -2.07 21.98 -26.72
N LEU A 274 -1.74 20.79 -27.22
CA LEU A 274 -1.41 20.54 -28.62
C LEU A 274 -2.62 20.09 -29.43
N TRP A 275 -3.38 19.18 -28.89
CA TRP A 275 -4.65 18.69 -29.44
C TRP A 275 -5.54 18.11 -28.36
N THR A 276 -6.83 18.05 -28.66
CA THR A 276 -7.83 17.42 -27.80
C THR A 276 -8.78 16.52 -28.58
N ARG A 277 -9.41 15.56 -27.89
CA ARG A 277 -10.50 14.73 -28.40
C ARG A 277 -11.57 14.61 -27.33
N SER A 278 -12.83 14.51 -27.79
CA SER A 278 -13.97 14.20 -26.92
C SER A 278 -14.62 12.91 -27.36
N PHE A 279 -15.09 12.16 -26.37
CA PHE A 279 -15.84 10.92 -26.54
C PHE A 279 -17.07 11.00 -25.65
N GLY A 280 -18.24 10.87 -26.26
CA GLY A 280 -19.50 10.94 -25.55
C GLY A 280 -20.71 10.85 -26.46
N GLY A 281 -21.88 10.96 -25.85
CA GLY A 281 -23.17 10.89 -26.48
C GLY A 281 -24.11 12.00 -26.00
N PRO A 282 -25.42 11.75 -25.87
CA PRO A 282 -26.37 12.76 -25.41
C PRO A 282 -26.50 12.87 -23.88
N GLU A 283 -25.94 11.93 -23.12
CA GLU A 283 -25.99 11.87 -21.67
C GLU A 283 -24.53 11.93 -21.11
N PRO A 284 -24.33 12.09 -19.79
CA PRO A 284 -22.99 12.30 -19.22
C PRO A 284 -22.02 11.12 -19.38
N GLU A 285 -20.76 11.45 -19.69
CA GLU A 285 -19.61 10.57 -19.67
C GLU A 285 -18.49 11.15 -18.79
N HIS A 286 -17.78 10.26 -18.07
CA HIS A 286 -16.67 10.66 -17.21
C HIS A 286 -15.41 9.83 -17.50
N GLY A 287 -14.25 10.49 -17.61
CA GLY A 287 -12.96 9.87 -17.84
C GLY A 287 -12.13 9.76 -16.57
N TYR A 288 -11.62 8.54 -16.26
CA TYR A 288 -10.91 8.27 -15.01
C TYR A 288 -9.45 7.87 -15.22
N ASP A 289 -9.19 6.93 -16.14
CA ASP A 289 -7.87 6.28 -16.24
C ASP A 289 -7.42 6.13 -17.71
N ILE A 290 -6.11 6.14 -17.94
CA ILE A 290 -5.52 6.08 -19.29
C ILE A 290 -4.26 5.23 -19.29
N ILE A 291 -4.12 4.36 -20.30
CA ILE A 291 -2.92 3.58 -20.55
C ILE A 291 -2.34 3.96 -21.91
N LEU A 292 -1.03 4.24 -21.97
CA LEU A 292 -0.29 4.33 -23.21
C LEU A 292 0.00 2.91 -23.73
N ASN A 293 -0.44 2.61 -24.95
CA ASN A 293 -0.23 1.33 -25.59
C ASN A 293 1.14 1.28 -26.33
N GLU A 294 1.63 0.07 -26.61
CA GLU A 294 2.89 -0.14 -27.33
C GLU A 294 2.87 0.40 -28.76
N ASP A 295 1.69 0.50 -29.36
CA ASP A 295 1.47 1.09 -30.69
C ASP A 295 1.48 2.63 -30.68
N GLY A 296 1.67 3.25 -29.50
CA GLY A 296 1.64 4.68 -29.27
C GLY A 296 0.24 5.26 -29.13
N GLY A 297 -0.81 4.46 -29.29
CA GLY A 297 -2.20 4.83 -29.03
C GLY A 297 -2.55 4.76 -27.54
N PHE A 298 -3.81 5.00 -27.22
CA PHE A 298 -4.26 5.04 -25.82
C PHE A 298 -5.45 4.08 -25.61
N THR A 299 -5.53 3.55 -24.39
CA THR A 299 -6.75 2.93 -23.89
C THR A 299 -7.29 3.81 -22.76
N LEU A 300 -8.51 4.27 -22.90
CA LEU A 300 -9.21 5.16 -21.99
C LEU A 300 -10.23 4.35 -21.20
N LEU A 301 -10.32 4.58 -19.90
CA LEU A 301 -11.34 4.05 -19.03
C LEU A 301 -12.21 5.18 -18.50
N GLY A 302 -13.49 4.99 -18.60
CA GLY A 302 -14.50 5.92 -18.08
C GLY A 302 -15.80 5.24 -17.69
N SER A 303 -16.83 6.06 -17.54
CA SER A 303 -18.21 5.62 -17.49
C SER A 303 -19.03 6.38 -18.52
N THR A 304 -20.12 5.77 -18.99
CA THR A 304 -21.06 6.36 -19.95
C THR A 304 -22.51 6.12 -19.50
N GLU A 305 -23.33 7.15 -19.61
CA GLU A 305 -24.79 7.02 -19.49
C GLU A 305 -25.48 6.99 -20.87
N SER A 306 -24.73 7.32 -21.95
CA SER A 306 -25.23 7.28 -23.33
C SER A 306 -25.23 5.89 -23.96
N PHE A 307 -24.27 5.02 -23.59
CA PHE A 307 -24.04 3.74 -24.24
C PHE A 307 -24.04 2.62 -23.20
N GLY A 308 -24.84 1.56 -23.43
CA GLY A 308 -24.92 0.41 -22.51
C GLY A 308 -26.35 0.05 -22.16
N ASN A 309 -26.60 -0.44 -20.95
CA ASN A 309 -27.85 -1.09 -20.58
C ASN A 309 -28.54 -0.46 -19.36
N GLY A 310 -28.60 0.85 -19.22
CA GLY A 310 -29.40 1.41 -18.16
C GLY A 310 -28.79 2.63 -17.47
N GLY A 311 -28.15 2.47 -16.31
CA GLY A 311 -27.46 3.57 -15.64
C GLY A 311 -26.10 3.88 -16.25
N ALA A 312 -25.17 4.40 -15.46
CA ALA A 312 -23.79 4.56 -15.91
C ALA A 312 -23.12 3.17 -16.06
N ASP A 313 -22.54 2.89 -17.22
CA ASP A 313 -21.80 1.66 -17.53
C ASP A 313 -20.29 1.95 -17.63
N ILE A 314 -19.45 0.96 -17.30
CA ILE A 314 -18.00 1.02 -17.54
C ILE A 314 -17.79 1.21 -19.04
N TRP A 315 -16.98 2.18 -19.44
CA TRP A 315 -16.67 2.43 -20.84
C TRP A 315 -15.18 2.38 -21.12
N LEU A 316 -14.81 1.49 -22.03
CA LEU A 316 -13.43 1.30 -22.48
C LEU A 316 -13.32 1.74 -23.93
N ILE A 317 -12.37 2.64 -24.22
CA ILE A 317 -12.16 3.20 -25.56
C ILE A 317 -10.70 2.99 -25.94
N LYS A 318 -10.44 2.38 -27.08
CA LYS A 318 -9.09 2.31 -27.66
C LYS A 318 -8.94 3.32 -28.78
N THR A 319 -7.82 4.06 -28.77
CA THR A 319 -7.49 5.07 -29.78
C THR A 319 -6.15 4.77 -30.45
N ASP A 320 -5.90 5.41 -31.59
CA ASP A 320 -4.59 5.54 -32.19
C ASP A 320 -3.72 6.60 -31.47
N ALA A 321 -2.47 6.79 -31.91
CA ALA A 321 -1.54 7.79 -31.35
C ALA A 321 -1.97 9.26 -31.52
N ASN A 322 -2.97 9.54 -32.39
CA ASN A 322 -3.54 10.85 -32.61
C ASN A 322 -4.85 11.05 -31.82
N GLY A 323 -5.20 10.07 -30.98
CA GLY A 323 -6.43 10.08 -30.20
C GLY A 323 -7.70 9.77 -31.02
N ASN A 324 -7.58 9.24 -32.25
CA ASN A 324 -8.76 8.81 -32.99
C ASN A 324 -9.22 7.44 -32.51
N GLU A 325 -10.53 7.29 -32.27
CA GLU A 325 -11.12 6.03 -31.82
C GLU A 325 -10.87 4.90 -32.83
N GLN A 326 -10.45 3.75 -32.31
CA GLN A 326 -10.33 2.49 -33.05
C GLN A 326 -11.49 1.55 -32.74
N TRP A 327 -11.83 1.45 -31.45
CA TRP A 327 -13.00 0.72 -30.96
C TRP A 327 -13.38 1.22 -29.55
N ASN A 328 -14.61 0.99 -29.17
CA ASN A 328 -15.09 1.16 -27.81
C ASN A 328 -16.00 -0.01 -27.41
N GLN A 329 -16.14 -0.22 -26.10
CA GLN A 329 -17.00 -1.24 -25.51
C GLN A 329 -17.50 -0.80 -24.15
N SER A 330 -18.80 -0.93 -23.90
CA SER A 330 -19.40 -0.75 -22.56
C SER A 330 -19.63 -2.08 -21.85
N TYR A 331 -19.56 -2.06 -20.51
CA TYR A 331 -19.78 -3.22 -19.65
C TYR A 331 -20.58 -2.79 -18.43
N GLY A 332 -21.65 -3.50 -18.17
CA GLY A 332 -22.57 -3.25 -17.08
C GLY A 332 -23.95 -3.81 -17.41
N ASP A 333 -24.90 -3.58 -16.51
CA ASP A 333 -26.30 -3.90 -16.76
C ASP A 333 -27.24 -2.73 -16.31
N ALA A 334 -28.42 -3.00 -15.76
CA ALA A 334 -29.43 -1.97 -15.54
C ALA A 334 -29.11 -0.94 -14.43
N SER A 335 -28.08 -1.16 -13.63
CA SER A 335 -27.67 -0.27 -12.53
C SER A 335 -26.38 0.49 -12.89
N ASN A 336 -25.84 1.27 -11.94
CA ASN A 336 -24.60 2.00 -12.19
C ASN A 336 -23.37 1.11 -11.96
N ASP A 337 -22.54 1.01 -12.98
CA ASP A 337 -21.28 0.32 -12.99
C ASP A 337 -20.18 1.26 -13.50
N ILE A 338 -19.28 1.70 -12.62
CA ILE A 338 -18.34 2.79 -12.91
C ILE A 338 -16.89 2.25 -12.86
N GLY A 339 -16.21 2.26 -14.02
CA GLY A 339 -14.79 1.95 -14.11
C GLY A 339 -13.96 3.08 -13.53
N GLN A 340 -13.04 2.78 -12.57
CA GLN A 340 -12.33 3.82 -11.86
C GLN A 340 -10.80 3.71 -11.97
N SER A 341 -10.27 2.52 -12.18
CA SER A 341 -8.85 2.28 -12.37
C SER A 341 -8.64 1.05 -13.24
N MET A 342 -7.63 1.07 -14.10
CA MET A 342 -7.28 -0.09 -14.90
C MET A 342 -5.76 -0.29 -14.92
N LEU A 343 -5.36 -1.53 -15.19
CA LEU A 343 -3.99 -1.87 -15.49
C LEU A 343 -3.94 -2.80 -16.69
N ARG A 344 -2.79 -2.79 -17.36
CA ARG A 344 -2.50 -3.73 -18.44
C ARG A 344 -2.03 -5.05 -17.85
N THR A 345 -2.58 -6.14 -18.35
CA THR A 345 -2.20 -7.49 -17.95
C THR A 345 -1.13 -8.06 -18.90
N TYR A 346 -0.46 -9.14 -18.50
CA TYR A 346 0.67 -9.72 -19.22
C TYR A 346 0.33 -10.22 -20.64
N ASP A 347 -0.93 -10.59 -20.86
CA ASP A 347 -1.45 -11.02 -22.18
C ASP A 347 -1.97 -9.86 -23.03
N ASN A 348 -1.60 -8.62 -22.68
CA ASN A 348 -2.02 -7.39 -23.32
C ASN A 348 -3.52 -7.06 -23.23
N GLY A 349 -4.26 -7.72 -22.34
CA GLY A 349 -5.60 -7.33 -21.97
C GLY A 349 -5.60 -6.29 -20.85
N TYR A 350 -6.74 -6.15 -20.18
CA TYR A 350 -6.95 -5.15 -19.13
C TYR A 350 -7.61 -5.79 -17.91
N LEU A 351 -7.21 -5.38 -16.73
CA LEU A 351 -7.93 -5.61 -15.49
C LEU A 351 -8.44 -4.27 -14.99
N ILE A 352 -9.76 -4.16 -14.87
CA ILE A 352 -10.46 -2.93 -14.51
C ILE A 352 -11.05 -3.10 -13.12
N LYS A 353 -10.71 -2.19 -12.22
CA LYS A 353 -11.38 -2.02 -10.95
C LYS A 353 -12.55 -1.07 -11.14
N SER A 354 -13.71 -1.46 -10.65
CA SER A 354 -14.96 -0.72 -10.79
C SER A 354 -15.72 -0.65 -9.47
N LYS A 355 -16.61 0.35 -9.40
CA LYS A 355 -17.69 0.41 -8.44
C LYS A 355 -18.94 -0.14 -9.14
N ILE A 356 -19.49 -1.24 -8.62
CA ILE A 356 -20.62 -1.91 -9.25
C ILE A 356 -21.83 -1.93 -8.34
N GLN A 357 -23.00 -1.78 -8.94
CA GLN A 357 -24.29 -1.93 -8.29
C GLN A 357 -25.07 -3.14 -8.82
N SER A 358 -24.72 -3.61 -10.02
CA SER A 358 -25.45 -4.65 -10.74
C SER A 358 -25.20 -6.07 -10.23
N PHE A 359 -24.01 -6.38 -9.79
CA PHE A 359 -23.57 -7.76 -9.49
C PHE A 359 -23.34 -8.04 -7.99
N GLY A 360 -23.64 -7.07 -7.10
CA GLY A 360 -23.42 -7.19 -5.65
C GLY A 360 -24.72 -7.47 -4.88
N GLU A 361 -24.57 -8.02 -3.68
CA GLU A 361 -25.71 -8.24 -2.74
C GLU A 361 -26.10 -6.94 -2.00
N GLY A 362 -26.07 -5.76 -2.65
CA GLY A 362 -26.41 -4.54 -1.94
C GLY A 362 -26.18 -3.26 -2.74
N ASN A 363 -25.96 -2.14 -2.04
CA ASN A 363 -25.94 -0.83 -2.67
C ASN A 363 -24.71 -0.54 -3.53
N THR A 364 -23.52 -1.02 -3.15
CA THR A 364 -22.28 -0.91 -3.93
C THR A 364 -21.29 -1.98 -3.50
N ALA A 365 -20.60 -2.59 -4.46
CA ALA A 365 -19.51 -3.52 -4.25
C ALA A 365 -18.30 -3.11 -5.09
N ILE A 366 -17.13 -3.65 -4.75
CA ILE A 366 -15.92 -3.53 -5.54
C ILE A 366 -15.99 -4.57 -6.64
N GLY A 367 -15.94 -4.14 -7.90
CA GLY A 367 -15.90 -5.01 -9.07
C GLY A 367 -14.49 -5.10 -9.63
N LEU A 368 -14.13 -6.30 -10.09
CA LEU A 368 -13.00 -6.53 -11.00
C LEU A 368 -13.53 -7.12 -12.29
N LEU A 369 -13.25 -6.45 -13.40
CA LEU A 369 -13.58 -6.88 -14.75
C LEU A 369 -12.29 -7.19 -15.50
N ARG A 370 -12.13 -8.42 -15.95
CA ARG A 370 -11.04 -8.85 -16.82
C ARG A 370 -11.48 -8.79 -18.26
N VAL A 371 -10.72 -8.06 -19.08
CA VAL A 371 -11.02 -7.80 -20.48
C VAL A 371 -9.81 -8.20 -21.34
N GLY A 372 -10.02 -8.84 -22.46
CA GLY A 372 -8.98 -9.15 -23.44
C GLY A 372 -8.54 -7.91 -24.22
N SER A 373 -7.47 -8.07 -25.02
CA SER A 373 -6.85 -6.96 -25.79
C SER A 373 -7.76 -6.37 -26.86
N ASN A 374 -8.80 -7.10 -27.29
CA ASN A 374 -9.81 -6.69 -28.27
C ASN A 374 -11.15 -6.24 -27.64
N GLY A 375 -11.19 -6.11 -26.31
CA GLY A 375 -12.38 -5.67 -25.61
C GLY A 375 -13.36 -6.79 -25.21
N GLU A 376 -13.10 -8.08 -25.45
CA GLU A 376 -13.98 -9.12 -24.96
C GLU A 376 -13.90 -9.29 -23.44
N GLN A 377 -15.03 -9.40 -22.77
CA GLN A 377 -15.11 -9.72 -21.35
C GLN A 377 -14.68 -11.17 -21.11
N ILE A 378 -13.70 -11.39 -20.24
CA ILE A 378 -13.20 -12.73 -19.88
C ILE A 378 -13.87 -13.22 -18.60
N TRP A 379 -13.83 -12.42 -17.54
CA TRP A 379 -14.50 -12.70 -16.28
C TRP A 379 -14.79 -11.43 -15.47
N THR A 380 -15.73 -11.56 -14.54
CA THR A 380 -16.03 -10.52 -13.53
C THR A 380 -16.01 -11.15 -12.15
N LYS A 381 -15.46 -10.45 -11.17
CA LYS A 381 -15.48 -10.80 -9.75
C LYS A 381 -15.90 -9.62 -8.90
N THR A 382 -16.47 -9.93 -7.73
CA THR A 382 -16.94 -8.92 -6.77
C THR A 382 -16.34 -9.16 -5.40
N PHE A 383 -16.06 -8.07 -4.70
CA PHE A 383 -15.51 -8.07 -3.35
C PHE A 383 -16.32 -7.15 -2.47
N GLY A 384 -16.39 -7.46 -1.16
CA GLY A 384 -17.17 -6.70 -0.21
C GLY A 384 -18.59 -7.24 -0.04
N GLY A 385 -19.34 -6.55 0.79
CA GLY A 385 -20.70 -6.92 1.17
C GLY A 385 -21.77 -5.91 0.75
N SER A 386 -22.88 -5.92 1.45
CA SER A 386 -24.09 -5.15 1.13
C SER A 386 -24.05 -3.65 1.49
N ASN A 387 -22.91 -3.08 1.93
CA ASN A 387 -22.93 -1.83 2.70
C ASN A 387 -22.00 -0.71 2.24
N GLY A 388 -21.67 -0.67 0.95
CA GLY A 388 -20.97 0.47 0.41
C GLY A 388 -19.45 0.40 0.50
N ASP A 389 -18.89 -0.80 0.43
CA ASP A 389 -17.45 -1.00 0.31
C ASP A 389 -16.92 -0.27 -0.93
N SER A 390 -15.74 0.29 -0.82
CA SER A 390 -15.14 1.10 -1.89
C SER A 390 -13.72 0.66 -2.17
N GLY A 391 -13.44 0.33 -3.42
CA GLY A 391 -12.09 0.13 -3.92
C GLY A 391 -11.59 1.42 -4.55
N TYR A 392 -10.30 1.74 -4.35
CA TYR A 392 -9.76 2.98 -4.88
C TYR A 392 -8.59 2.76 -5.83
N SER A 393 -7.67 1.85 -5.54
CA SER A 393 -6.53 1.60 -6.41
C SER A 393 -6.28 0.13 -6.66
N LEU A 394 -5.81 -0.17 -7.88
CA LEU A 394 -5.39 -1.47 -8.35
C LEU A 394 -3.98 -1.31 -8.94
N ARG A 395 -3.02 -2.16 -8.55
CA ARG A 395 -1.63 -2.13 -9.05
C ARG A 395 -1.12 -3.55 -9.32
N ASN A 396 -0.21 -3.67 -10.31
CA ASN A 396 0.57 -4.88 -10.53
C ASN A 396 1.58 -5.09 -9.40
N THR A 397 1.91 -6.34 -9.12
CA THR A 397 3.01 -6.74 -8.25
C THR A 397 4.10 -7.47 -9.05
N ASN A 398 5.31 -7.56 -8.51
CA ASN A 398 6.47 -8.12 -9.21
C ASN A 398 6.35 -9.63 -9.49
N ASP A 399 5.47 -10.32 -8.76
CA ASP A 399 5.18 -11.75 -8.91
C ASP A 399 4.04 -12.05 -9.88
N ASN A 400 3.67 -11.07 -10.73
CA ASN A 400 2.58 -11.16 -11.71
C ASN A 400 1.19 -11.29 -11.08
N GLU A 401 1.04 -10.77 -9.89
CA GLU A 401 -0.21 -10.70 -9.15
C GLU A 401 -0.68 -9.24 -9.03
N TYR A 402 -1.72 -9.01 -8.25
CA TYR A 402 -2.32 -7.69 -8.11
C TYR A 402 -2.49 -7.33 -6.63
N ILE A 403 -2.34 -6.04 -6.33
CA ILE A 403 -2.68 -5.47 -5.02
C ILE A 403 -3.81 -4.46 -5.18
N LEU A 404 -4.82 -4.59 -4.32
CA LEU A 404 -6.01 -3.74 -4.28
C LEU A 404 -6.05 -3.01 -2.94
N ALA A 405 -6.18 -1.69 -2.96
CA ALA A 405 -6.41 -0.89 -1.76
C ALA A 405 -7.87 -0.42 -1.75
N CYS A 406 -8.54 -0.69 -0.63
CA CYS A 406 -9.98 -0.55 -0.47
C CYS A 406 -10.35 0.00 0.91
N SER A 407 -11.62 0.33 1.08
CA SER A 407 -12.25 0.56 2.38
C SER A 407 -13.42 -0.41 2.55
N LEU A 408 -13.39 -1.16 3.65
CA LEU A 408 -14.41 -2.13 4.05
C LEU A 408 -15.29 -1.51 5.14
N PHE A 409 -16.61 -1.58 5.00
CA PHE A 409 -17.52 -1.10 6.01
C PHE A 409 -17.70 -2.12 7.14
N ASP A 410 -17.31 -1.74 8.36
CA ASP A 410 -17.50 -2.55 9.58
C ASP A 410 -18.83 -2.25 10.26
N HIS A 411 -19.74 -3.21 10.20
CA HIS A 411 -21.05 -3.12 10.87
C HIS A 411 -20.98 -3.04 12.39
N GLY A 412 -19.93 -3.59 13.00
CA GLY A 412 -19.77 -3.62 14.46
C GLY A 412 -19.56 -2.22 15.04
N HIS A 413 -18.86 -1.36 14.28
CA HIS A 413 -18.51 -0.01 14.69
C HIS A 413 -19.21 1.08 13.89
N ASN A 414 -19.95 0.72 12.81
CA ASN A 414 -20.54 1.66 11.86
C ASN A 414 -19.50 2.61 11.24
N ALA A 415 -18.34 2.07 10.90
CA ALA A 415 -17.18 2.80 10.43
C ALA A 415 -16.50 2.05 9.25
N TYR A 416 -15.66 2.73 8.51
CA TYR A 416 -14.82 2.10 7.49
C TYR A 416 -13.47 1.71 8.08
N ASN A 417 -12.93 0.58 7.63
CA ASN A 417 -11.55 0.18 7.85
C ASN A 417 -10.80 0.07 6.51
N ALA A 418 -9.51 0.37 6.52
CA ALA A 418 -8.67 0.14 5.35
C ALA A 418 -8.56 -1.36 5.07
N TRP A 419 -8.74 -1.75 3.80
CA TRP A 419 -8.73 -3.14 3.36
C TRP A 419 -7.75 -3.33 2.21
N LEU A 420 -6.76 -4.17 2.45
CA LEU A 420 -5.72 -4.51 1.49
C LEU A 420 -5.94 -5.95 1.02
N ILE A 421 -6.02 -6.17 -0.29
CA ILE A 421 -6.30 -7.48 -0.87
C ILE A 421 -5.23 -7.79 -1.90
N LYS A 422 -4.54 -8.92 -1.74
CA LYS A 422 -3.67 -9.47 -2.78
C LYS A 422 -4.40 -10.54 -3.57
N LEU A 423 -4.29 -10.47 -4.90
CA LEU A 423 -4.99 -11.33 -5.83
C LEU A 423 -4.01 -11.97 -6.79
N ASN A 424 -4.23 -13.25 -7.11
CA ASN A 424 -3.51 -13.92 -8.20
C ASN A 424 -4.01 -13.45 -9.59
N ASP A 425 -3.36 -13.94 -10.66
CA ASP A 425 -3.71 -13.59 -12.04
C ASP A 425 -5.16 -13.98 -12.44
N SER A 426 -5.73 -14.98 -11.77
CA SER A 426 -7.13 -15.37 -11.96
C SER A 426 -8.11 -14.50 -11.16
N GLY A 427 -7.61 -13.52 -10.39
CA GLY A 427 -8.41 -12.65 -9.52
C GLY A 427 -8.91 -13.34 -8.24
N ASP A 428 -8.31 -14.47 -7.83
CA ASP A 428 -8.61 -15.10 -6.54
C ASP A 428 -7.76 -14.48 -5.43
N VAL A 429 -8.36 -14.34 -4.23
CA VAL A 429 -7.67 -13.77 -3.07
C VAL A 429 -6.55 -14.70 -2.62
N THR A 430 -5.32 -14.20 -2.64
CA THR A 430 -4.14 -14.87 -2.08
C THR A 430 -4.04 -14.59 -0.58
N TRP A 431 -4.20 -13.33 -0.19
CA TRP A 431 -4.37 -12.89 1.19
C TRP A 431 -5.10 -11.55 1.25
N GLU A 432 -5.63 -11.25 2.43
CA GLU A 432 -6.26 -9.96 2.72
C GLU A 432 -5.94 -9.49 4.14
N LYS A 433 -5.94 -8.18 4.35
CA LYS A 433 -5.75 -7.53 5.64
C LYS A 433 -6.72 -6.38 5.81
N VAL A 434 -7.39 -6.36 6.97
CA VAL A 434 -8.22 -5.24 7.41
C VAL A 434 -7.49 -4.52 8.53
N LEU A 435 -7.33 -3.22 8.39
CA LEU A 435 -6.54 -2.37 9.27
C LEU A 435 -7.37 -1.15 9.67
N GLY A 436 -7.34 -0.83 10.94
CA GLY A 436 -8.12 0.28 11.49
C GLY A 436 -8.51 0.02 12.95
N GLY A 437 -9.43 0.81 13.45
CA GLY A 437 -9.93 0.75 14.80
C GLY A 437 -11.46 0.86 14.89
N SER A 438 -11.97 1.62 15.85
CA SER A 438 -13.41 1.78 16.06
C SER A 438 -14.02 2.98 15.32
N GLU A 439 -13.20 3.86 14.79
CA GLU A 439 -13.61 5.05 14.03
C GLU A 439 -13.29 4.83 12.53
N HIS A 440 -13.49 5.85 11.69
CA HIS A 440 -13.25 5.73 10.26
C HIS A 440 -11.75 5.68 9.93
N ASP A 441 -11.35 4.61 9.24
CA ASP A 441 -10.04 4.42 8.65
C ASP A 441 -10.21 3.97 7.20
N GLN A 442 -9.66 4.70 6.25
CA GLN A 442 -9.87 4.41 4.84
C GLN A 442 -8.54 4.16 4.13
N GLY A 443 -8.53 3.18 3.22
CA GLY A 443 -7.39 2.90 2.34
C GLY A 443 -7.69 3.34 0.90
N PHE A 444 -6.85 4.20 0.32
CA PHE A 444 -7.08 4.76 -1.01
C PHE A 444 -6.10 4.26 -2.06
N SER A 445 -4.83 4.12 -1.75
CA SER A 445 -3.83 3.68 -2.73
C SER A 445 -2.80 2.76 -2.09
N GLY A 446 -2.36 1.74 -2.85
CA GLY A 446 -1.35 0.80 -2.42
C GLY A 446 -0.36 0.48 -3.53
N VAL A 447 0.90 0.22 -3.15
CA VAL A 447 1.98 -0.20 -4.06
C VAL A 447 2.79 -1.30 -3.43
N GLN A 448 3.35 -2.20 -4.25
CA GLN A 448 4.40 -3.09 -3.79
C GLN A 448 5.70 -2.30 -3.66
N THR A 449 6.43 -2.51 -2.57
CA THR A 449 7.68 -1.83 -2.29
C THR A 449 8.90 -2.61 -2.80
N LEU A 450 10.05 -1.93 -2.92
CA LEU A 450 11.28 -2.49 -3.46
C LEU A 450 11.80 -3.71 -2.69
N ASP A 451 11.48 -3.81 -1.41
CA ASP A 451 11.81 -4.96 -0.55
C ASP A 451 10.79 -6.10 -0.65
N GLY A 452 9.80 -6.00 -1.53
CA GLY A 452 8.76 -7.00 -1.76
C GLY A 452 7.54 -6.90 -0.84
N GLY A 453 7.57 -6.05 0.18
CA GLY A 453 6.40 -5.73 1.00
C GLY A 453 5.42 -4.79 0.31
N TYR A 454 4.50 -4.18 1.06
CA TYR A 454 3.50 -3.26 0.50
C TYR A 454 3.45 -1.98 1.31
N ALA A 455 3.28 -0.85 0.62
CA ALA A 455 2.93 0.41 1.27
C ALA A 455 1.57 0.88 0.76
N PHE A 456 0.76 1.42 1.65
CA PHE A 456 -0.49 2.04 1.27
C PHE A 456 -0.78 3.30 2.09
N VAL A 457 -1.65 4.13 1.54
CA VAL A 457 -2.01 5.41 2.11
C VAL A 457 -3.52 5.58 2.13
N GLY A 458 -3.97 6.34 3.12
CA GLY A 458 -5.37 6.65 3.30
C GLY A 458 -5.59 7.75 4.32
N SER A 459 -6.65 7.62 5.09
CA SER A 459 -6.95 8.50 6.22
C SER A 459 -7.36 7.71 7.45
N THR A 460 -7.13 8.27 8.63
CA THR A 460 -7.51 7.67 9.90
C THR A 460 -8.10 8.68 10.85
N ASN A 461 -9.12 8.26 11.60
CA ASN A 461 -9.65 8.97 12.77
C ASN A 461 -9.31 8.26 14.10
N ASN A 462 -8.57 7.13 14.04
CA ASN A 462 -8.15 6.36 15.21
C ASN A 462 -6.73 6.67 15.66
N PHE A 463 -5.84 6.96 14.71
CA PHE A 463 -4.40 7.12 14.94
C PHE A 463 -4.00 8.53 14.52
N GLY A 464 -3.11 9.17 15.26
CA GLY A 464 -2.64 10.51 14.92
C GLY A 464 -3.01 11.60 15.94
N ASN A 465 -2.89 12.86 15.52
CA ASN A 465 -3.05 14.02 16.39
C ASN A 465 -4.43 14.71 16.26
N GLY A 466 -5.26 14.22 15.33
CA GLY A 466 -6.61 14.73 15.12
C GLY A 466 -7.53 14.47 16.31
N ASP A 467 -8.54 15.31 16.48
CA ASP A 467 -9.68 14.93 17.28
C ASP A 467 -10.58 13.97 16.45
N LYS A 468 -11.62 13.40 17.07
CA LYS A 468 -12.55 12.48 16.37
C LYS A 468 -13.30 13.12 15.19
N ASN A 469 -13.15 14.41 14.95
CA ASN A 469 -13.85 15.17 13.92
C ASN A 469 -12.95 15.52 12.72
N SER A 470 -11.62 15.33 12.84
CA SER A 470 -10.66 15.50 11.75
C SER A 470 -9.95 14.19 11.44
N SER A 471 -9.63 13.97 10.18
CA SER A 471 -8.87 12.81 9.73
C SER A 471 -7.42 13.19 9.49
N ASP A 472 -6.50 12.33 9.92
CA ASP A 472 -5.07 12.44 9.57
C ASP A 472 -4.76 11.55 8.37
N LEU A 473 -3.86 11.98 7.49
CA LEU A 473 -3.27 11.14 6.47
C LEU A 473 -2.54 9.97 7.15
N TRP A 474 -2.81 8.76 6.69
CA TRP A 474 -2.25 7.53 7.26
C TRP A 474 -1.44 6.78 6.20
N ILE A 475 -0.19 6.46 6.52
CA ILE A 475 0.70 5.65 5.69
C ILE A 475 1.08 4.39 6.45
N ILE A 476 0.97 3.26 5.80
CA ILE A 476 1.32 1.95 6.35
C ILE A 476 2.28 1.24 5.42
N LYS A 477 3.32 0.61 6.00
CA LYS A 477 4.24 -0.30 5.31
C LYS A 477 4.17 -1.67 5.95
N THR A 478 3.90 -2.69 5.14
CA THR A 478 3.83 -4.10 5.54
C THR A 478 5.01 -4.90 4.99
N ASP A 479 5.19 -6.09 5.51
CA ASP A 479 5.99 -7.14 4.86
C ASP A 479 5.25 -7.75 3.64
N PRO A 480 5.86 -8.72 2.91
CA PRO A 480 5.24 -9.37 1.73
C PRO A 480 3.96 -10.15 2.00
N VAL A 481 3.68 -10.54 3.24
CA VAL A 481 2.44 -11.26 3.63
C VAL A 481 1.41 -10.33 4.30
N GLY A 482 1.64 -9.02 4.22
CA GLY A 482 0.73 -8.01 4.76
C GLY A 482 0.79 -7.87 6.28
N PHE A 483 1.86 -8.35 6.93
CA PHE A 483 2.06 -8.17 8.35
C PHE A 483 2.65 -6.77 8.62
N ILE A 484 2.13 -6.12 9.65
CA ILE A 484 2.68 -4.90 10.21
C ILE A 484 3.17 -5.30 11.61
N GLY A 485 4.43 -5.05 11.91
CA GLY A 485 4.90 -5.13 13.30
C GLY A 485 3.91 -4.42 14.22
N SER A 486 4.03 -4.55 15.53
CA SER A 486 3.05 -3.96 16.46
C SER A 486 2.66 -2.55 16.02
N LEU A 487 1.40 -2.36 15.64
CA LEU A 487 0.82 -1.02 15.50
C LEU A 487 1.12 -0.32 16.82
N GLY A 488 1.96 0.70 16.83
CA GLY A 488 2.26 1.46 18.02
C GLY A 488 0.94 1.93 18.63
N ASN A 489 0.66 1.47 19.86
CA ASN A 489 -0.51 1.88 20.63
C ASN A 489 -0.41 3.35 20.99
#